data_553a29b2a9cea3a295fb430b22765090
#
_entry.id   553a29b2a9cea3a295fb430b22765090
#
_cell.length_a   1.000
_cell.length_b   1.000
_cell.length_c   1.000
_cell.angle_alpha   90.00
_cell.angle_beta   90.00
_cell.angle_gamma   90.00
#
_symmetry.space_group_name_H-M   'P 1'
#
loop_
_entity.id
_entity.type
_entity.pdbx_description
1 polymer ?
#
loop_
_entity_poly.entity_id
_entity_poly.type
_entity_poly.pdbx_seq_one_letter_code
_entity_poly.pdbx_strand_id
1 'polypeptide(L)'
;MEYLQFQTKAGIMKNKHGKQYIRRSKEYRQKVGDKMEKKRKRKRSRRRRWSHRQKIVYMQIGAITAVIFLALLVGAAALTKALNHRQAQTDQKNAKQEQQEENIASKDDNSADSTSGESQSETMTPEPTAEPVSITVSMVGDCTLGTDINFDQNTSFDAFYQMKNDPGYFFQNVKEIFTADDLTVANMEGTLTTSDDRQEKTFAFKGDPSYTEILTRGGVEATNLANNHSHDYGDQSYEDTIQYLEAAGITTFGYDRTAVMDVKGIKVGLIGIYELKDGIGRQQQVIDTIQEVKNQGAQVIIVSFHWGTEKSNIPDEAQKTLAHLAIDQGADLVVGHHPHVLQGIEKYQGKNIVYSLGNFCFGGNKNPSDKDTMIFQQTFTVENGKLEEDDVTNIIPCSLSSESGYNNYQPMVLEGSEKERVLQKIEDFSTAINQ
;
A
#
# COMPACT_ATOMS: atom_id res chain seq x y z
N MET A 1 32.92 -19.59 -26.63
CA MET A 1 33.73 -20.52 -27.48
C MET A 1 34.40 -21.65 -26.66
N GLU A 2 33.97 -21.88 -25.41
CA GLU A 2 34.51 -22.96 -24.54
C GLU A 2 33.59 -24.17 -24.38
N TYR A 3 32.40 -24.14 -24.94
CA TYR A 3 31.41 -25.25 -24.82
C TYR A 3 31.53 -26.30 -25.92
N LEU A 4 32.38 -26.08 -26.91
CA LEU A 4 32.57 -26.99 -28.06
C LEU A 4 33.86 -27.85 -27.98
N GLN A 5 34.72 -27.68 -26.99
CA GLN A 5 35.93 -28.47 -26.81
C GLN A 5 35.82 -29.70 -25.90
N PHE A 6 34.67 -29.93 -25.30
CA PHE A 6 34.46 -31.04 -24.37
C PHE A 6 33.89 -32.33 -25.00
N GLN A 7 33.51 -32.29 -26.29
CA GLN A 7 32.90 -33.46 -26.94
C GLN A 7 33.88 -34.31 -27.78
N THR A 8 35.13 -33.92 -27.95
CA THR A 8 36.09 -34.65 -28.83
C THR A 8 37.17 -35.47 -28.09
N LYS A 9 37.13 -35.54 -26.73
CA LYS A 9 38.06 -36.38 -25.93
C LYS A 9 37.44 -37.58 -25.25
N ALA A 10 36.21 -37.94 -25.57
CA ALA A 10 35.55 -39.14 -25.01
C ALA A 10 35.61 -40.37 -25.92
N GLY A 11 36.45 -40.36 -26.90
CA GLY A 11 36.78 -41.55 -27.72
C GLY A 11 38.08 -42.16 -27.27
N ILE A 12 38.00 -43.45 -26.84
CA ILE A 12 39.11 -44.36 -26.61
C ILE A 12 39.74 -44.29 -25.20
N MET A 13 39.04 -44.87 -24.22
CA MET A 13 39.63 -45.68 -23.14
C MET A 13 38.67 -46.80 -22.74
N LYS A 14 38.73 -47.92 -23.46
CA LYS A 14 38.17 -49.18 -23.00
C LYS A 14 39.10 -49.75 -21.92
N ASN A 15 38.74 -49.52 -20.65
CA ASN A 15 39.42 -50.19 -19.57
C ASN A 15 38.39 -50.78 -18.56
N LYS A 16 38.71 -51.89 -17.93
CA LYS A 16 37.84 -52.73 -17.05
C LYS A 16 37.06 -51.92 -15.99
N HIS A 17 37.49 -50.74 -15.62
CA HIS A 17 36.83 -49.87 -14.66
C HIS A 17 35.58 -49.13 -15.20
N GLY A 18 35.42 -48.96 -16.50
CA GLY A 18 34.24 -48.29 -17.09
C GLY A 18 32.93 -49.10 -16.90
N LYS A 19 33.01 -50.42 -16.96
CA LYS A 19 31.83 -51.27 -16.74
C LYS A 19 31.33 -51.26 -15.28
N GLN A 20 32.23 -51.07 -14.34
CA GLN A 20 31.89 -51.02 -12.90
C GLN A 20 31.25 -49.66 -12.54
N TYR A 21 31.67 -48.57 -13.17
CA TYR A 21 31.09 -47.23 -12.97
C TYR A 21 29.68 -47.13 -13.52
N ILE A 22 29.45 -47.66 -14.74
CA ILE A 22 28.11 -47.69 -15.36
C ILE A 22 27.14 -48.57 -14.55
N ARG A 23 27.61 -49.68 -14.01
CA ARG A 23 26.79 -50.55 -13.19
C ARG A 23 26.39 -49.88 -11.86
N ARG A 24 27.31 -49.20 -11.17
CA ARG A 24 27.03 -48.44 -9.95
C ARG A 24 26.07 -47.23 -10.20
N SER A 25 26.20 -46.57 -11.34
CA SER A 25 25.31 -45.44 -11.69
C SER A 25 23.88 -45.91 -12.00
N LYS A 26 23.71 -47.10 -12.62
CA LYS A 26 22.39 -47.72 -12.84
C LYS A 26 21.75 -48.17 -11.54
N GLU A 27 22.50 -48.83 -10.64
CA GLU A 27 22.03 -49.23 -9.33
C GLU A 27 21.64 -48.05 -8.44
N TYR A 28 22.39 -46.94 -8.50
CA TYR A 28 22.06 -45.68 -7.81
C TYR A 28 20.76 -45.05 -8.33
N ARG A 29 20.59 -44.97 -9.68
CA ARG A 29 19.35 -44.45 -10.29
C ARG A 29 18.14 -45.30 -9.96
N GLN A 30 18.30 -46.65 -9.90
CA GLN A 30 17.23 -47.56 -9.54
C GLN A 30 16.84 -47.38 -8.06
N LYS A 31 17.82 -47.28 -7.13
CA LYS A 31 17.55 -46.99 -5.70
C LYS A 31 16.89 -45.66 -5.46
N VAL A 32 17.25 -44.62 -6.21
CA VAL A 32 16.59 -43.29 -6.13
C VAL A 32 15.15 -43.37 -6.69
N GLY A 33 14.94 -44.06 -7.81
CA GLY A 33 13.62 -44.30 -8.39
C GLY A 33 12.68 -45.01 -7.42
N ASP A 34 13.15 -46.13 -6.81
CA ASP A 34 12.37 -46.89 -5.83
C ASP A 34 12.04 -46.09 -4.56
N LYS A 35 12.97 -45.24 -4.12
CA LYS A 35 12.76 -44.35 -2.97
C LYS A 35 11.70 -43.24 -3.27
N MET A 36 11.70 -42.72 -4.49
CA MET A 36 10.70 -41.75 -4.97
C MET A 36 9.33 -42.40 -5.12
N GLU A 37 9.25 -43.61 -5.67
CA GLU A 37 7.99 -44.34 -5.82
C GLU A 37 7.40 -44.73 -4.46
N LYS A 38 8.21 -45.16 -3.49
CA LYS A 38 7.77 -45.41 -2.10
C LYS A 38 7.26 -44.14 -1.42
N LYS A 39 7.91 -42.96 -1.67
CA LYS A 39 7.42 -41.67 -1.19
C LYS A 39 6.07 -41.28 -1.84
N ARG A 40 5.90 -41.52 -3.16
CA ARG A 40 4.63 -41.29 -3.86
C ARG A 40 3.50 -42.18 -3.36
N LYS A 41 3.76 -43.49 -3.11
CA LYS A 41 2.78 -44.43 -2.55
C LYS A 41 2.39 -44.05 -1.10
N ARG A 42 3.34 -43.60 -0.27
CA ARG A 42 3.05 -43.09 1.09
C ARG A 42 2.24 -41.80 1.08
N LYS A 43 2.48 -40.87 0.11
CA LYS A 43 1.69 -39.63 -0.04
C LYS A 43 0.26 -39.91 -0.52
N ARG A 44 0.05 -40.94 -1.41
CA ARG A 44 -1.30 -41.36 -1.86
C ARG A 44 -2.08 -42.09 -0.75
N SER A 45 -1.46 -42.86 0.13
CA SER A 45 -2.14 -43.53 1.23
C SER A 45 -2.55 -42.59 2.37
N ARG A 46 -1.80 -41.49 2.59
CA ARG A 46 -2.19 -40.45 3.58
C ARG A 46 -3.41 -39.61 3.16
N ARG A 47 -3.74 -39.52 1.87
CA ARG A 47 -4.92 -38.75 1.39
C ARG A 47 -6.25 -39.48 1.54
N ARG A 48 -6.32 -40.72 2.07
CA ARG A 48 -7.52 -41.57 2.02
C ARG A 48 -8.14 -41.98 3.35
N ARG A 49 -7.72 -41.46 4.50
CA ARG A 49 -8.38 -41.79 5.79
C ARG A 49 -8.62 -40.55 6.62
N TRP A 50 -9.69 -39.85 6.31
CA TRP A 50 -10.32 -38.99 7.31
C TRP A 50 -10.90 -39.90 8.40
N SER A 51 -10.53 -39.67 9.66
CA SER A 51 -11.10 -40.41 10.77
C SER A 51 -12.60 -40.11 10.88
N HIS A 52 -13.36 -41.04 11.40
CA HIS A 52 -14.82 -40.86 11.61
C HIS A 52 -15.10 -39.57 12.42
N ARG A 53 -14.23 -39.23 13.37
CA ARG A 53 -14.30 -37.97 14.14
C ARG A 53 -14.15 -36.70 13.28
N GLN A 54 -13.22 -36.69 12.33
CA GLN A 54 -13.05 -35.55 11.43
C GLN A 54 -14.27 -35.31 10.56
N LYS A 55 -14.92 -36.36 10.06
CA LYS A 55 -16.15 -36.23 9.28
C LYS A 55 -17.31 -35.64 10.11
N ILE A 56 -17.43 -36.03 11.37
CA ILE A 56 -18.47 -35.50 12.28
C ILE A 56 -18.21 -34.01 12.56
N VAL A 57 -16.98 -33.62 12.82
CA VAL A 57 -16.62 -32.20 13.05
C VAL A 57 -16.94 -31.33 11.85
N TYR A 58 -16.60 -31.77 10.62
CA TYR A 58 -16.93 -31.01 9.42
C TYR A 58 -18.43 -30.95 9.13
N MET A 59 -19.19 -32.00 9.44
CA MET A 59 -20.66 -31.95 9.34
C MET A 59 -21.28 -30.98 10.36
N GLN A 60 -20.73 -30.91 11.58
CA GLN A 60 -21.17 -29.96 12.59
C GLN A 60 -20.83 -28.51 12.22
N ILE A 61 -19.62 -28.27 11.71
CA ILE A 61 -19.21 -26.93 11.19
C ILE A 61 -20.13 -26.54 10.03
N GLY A 62 -20.40 -27.43 9.08
CA GLY A 62 -21.31 -27.16 7.96
C GLY A 62 -22.75 -26.86 8.38
N ALA A 63 -23.24 -27.50 9.44
CA ALA A 63 -24.57 -27.22 10.00
C ALA A 63 -24.59 -25.85 10.70
N ILE A 64 -23.56 -25.49 11.45
CA ILE A 64 -23.44 -24.20 12.12
C ILE A 64 -23.35 -23.06 11.09
N THR A 65 -22.54 -23.22 10.04
CA THR A 65 -22.43 -22.20 8.98
C THR A 65 -23.74 -22.02 8.22
N ALA A 66 -24.51 -23.10 7.99
CA ALA A 66 -25.82 -22.98 7.37
C ALA A 66 -26.85 -22.23 8.23
N VAL A 67 -26.81 -22.45 9.55
CA VAL A 67 -27.68 -21.71 10.50
C VAL A 67 -27.30 -20.23 10.56
N ILE A 68 -26.01 -19.90 10.60
CA ILE A 68 -25.53 -18.50 10.58
C ILE A 68 -25.97 -17.82 9.28
N PHE A 69 -25.79 -18.48 8.15
CA PHE A 69 -26.19 -17.93 6.84
C PHE A 69 -27.68 -17.67 6.77
N LEU A 70 -28.51 -18.57 7.30
CA LEU A 70 -29.97 -18.39 7.36
C LEU A 70 -30.35 -17.21 8.26
N ALA A 71 -29.68 -17.05 9.42
CA ALA A 71 -29.90 -15.94 10.31
C ALA A 71 -29.52 -14.58 9.68
N LEU A 72 -28.42 -14.53 8.90
CA LEU A 72 -28.03 -13.34 8.15
C LEU A 72 -29.05 -12.98 7.06
N LEU A 73 -29.61 -13.96 6.33
CA LEU A 73 -30.64 -13.70 5.35
C LEU A 73 -31.92 -13.14 5.97
N VAL A 74 -32.33 -13.66 7.13
CA VAL A 74 -33.50 -13.14 7.87
C VAL A 74 -33.23 -11.73 8.40
N GLY A 75 -32.01 -11.47 8.89
CA GLY A 75 -31.57 -10.15 9.35
C GLY A 75 -31.56 -9.12 8.20
N ALA A 76 -31.04 -9.48 7.06
CA ALA A 76 -31.03 -8.64 5.84
C ALA A 76 -32.45 -8.29 5.39
N ALA A 77 -33.37 -9.27 5.35
CA ALA A 77 -34.77 -9.04 4.99
C ALA A 77 -35.50 -8.10 5.99
N ALA A 78 -35.20 -8.23 7.28
CA ALA A 78 -35.75 -7.35 8.32
C ALA A 78 -35.22 -5.91 8.17
N LEU A 79 -33.91 -5.76 7.87
CA LEU A 79 -33.28 -4.45 7.64
C LEU A 79 -33.85 -3.75 6.42
N THR A 80 -33.99 -4.47 5.31
CA THR A 80 -34.60 -3.95 4.07
C THR A 80 -36.02 -3.45 4.33
N LYS A 81 -36.83 -4.23 5.09
CA LYS A 81 -38.19 -3.82 5.47
C LYS A 81 -38.20 -2.56 6.36
N ALA A 82 -37.24 -2.42 7.28
CA ALA A 82 -37.11 -1.25 8.13
C ALA A 82 -36.68 -0.01 7.35
N LEU A 83 -35.75 -0.15 6.39
CA LEU A 83 -35.32 0.92 5.48
C LEU A 83 -36.45 1.41 4.59
N ASN A 84 -37.22 0.49 3.97
CA ASN A 84 -38.38 0.84 3.15
C ASN A 84 -39.48 1.54 3.96
N HIS A 85 -39.65 1.17 5.24
CA HIS A 85 -40.61 1.84 6.11
C HIS A 85 -40.16 3.27 6.48
N ARG A 86 -38.86 3.48 6.73
CA ARG A 86 -38.29 4.83 6.93
C ARG A 86 -38.42 5.70 5.68
N GLN A 87 -38.10 5.15 4.50
CA GLN A 87 -38.26 5.88 3.23
C GLN A 87 -39.70 6.34 3.03
N ALA A 88 -40.69 5.46 3.22
CA ALA A 88 -42.10 5.81 3.10
C ALA A 88 -42.56 6.88 4.09
N GLN A 89 -41.98 6.92 5.32
CA GLN A 89 -42.25 7.99 6.30
C GLN A 89 -41.65 9.34 5.86
N THR A 90 -40.43 9.30 5.25
CA THR A 90 -39.78 10.51 4.73
C THR A 90 -40.55 11.08 3.56
N ASP A 91 -41.01 10.22 2.62
CA ASP A 91 -41.80 10.62 1.46
C ASP A 91 -43.15 11.23 1.88
N GLN A 92 -43.82 10.68 2.91
CA GLN A 92 -45.04 11.25 3.48
C GLN A 92 -44.81 12.60 4.15
N LYS A 93 -43.63 12.81 4.76
CA LYS A 93 -43.28 14.08 5.41
C LYS A 93 -43.03 15.17 4.37
N ASN A 94 -42.30 14.83 3.30
CA ASN A 94 -42.01 15.74 2.20
C ASN A 94 -43.29 16.13 1.45
N ALA A 95 -44.17 15.16 1.12
CA ALA A 95 -45.47 15.45 0.48
C ALA A 95 -46.39 16.36 1.33
N LYS A 96 -46.32 16.27 2.67
CA LYS A 96 -47.06 17.19 3.57
C LYS A 96 -46.44 18.59 3.58
N GLN A 97 -45.13 18.68 3.41
CA GLN A 97 -44.41 19.95 3.38
C GLN A 97 -44.70 20.69 2.07
N GLU A 98 -44.68 20.00 0.91
CA GLU A 98 -45.08 20.54 -0.38
C GLU A 98 -46.54 21.04 -0.41
N GLN A 99 -47.48 20.28 0.17
CA GLN A 99 -48.87 20.71 0.32
C GLN A 99 -49.05 21.92 1.23
N GLN A 100 -48.14 22.14 2.18
CA GLN A 100 -48.17 23.28 3.07
C GLN A 100 -47.61 24.53 2.40
N GLU A 101 -46.61 24.38 1.54
CA GLU A 101 -46.05 25.46 0.70
C GLU A 101 -47.01 25.88 -0.40
N GLU A 102 -47.71 24.96 -1.10
CA GLU A 102 -48.75 25.30 -2.06
C GLU A 102 -49.94 26.04 -1.44
N ASN A 103 -50.30 25.71 -0.18
CA ASN A 103 -51.38 26.43 0.52
C ASN A 103 -50.98 27.80 1.05
N ILE A 104 -49.68 28.09 1.16
CA ILE A 104 -49.19 29.46 1.51
C ILE A 104 -49.16 30.33 0.25
N ALA A 105 -48.75 29.78 -0.92
CA ALA A 105 -48.69 30.50 -2.17
C ALA A 105 -50.07 30.90 -2.75
N SER A 106 -51.15 30.23 -2.31
CA SER A 106 -52.53 30.52 -2.81
C SER A 106 -53.33 31.49 -1.97
N LYS A 107 -52.73 32.14 -0.96
CA LYS A 107 -53.46 33.10 -0.06
C LYS A 107 -53.13 34.58 -0.25
N ASP A 108 -52.19 34.94 -1.11
CA ASP A 108 -51.79 36.33 -1.35
C ASP A 108 -52.20 36.84 -2.75
N ASP A 109 -53.50 36.80 -3.02
CA ASP A 109 -54.04 37.63 -4.11
C ASP A 109 -55.40 38.21 -3.70
N ASN A 110 -55.36 39.30 -2.95
CA ASN A 110 -56.36 40.36 -2.92
C ASN A 110 -56.08 41.37 -1.78
N SER A 111 -55.38 42.47 -2.11
CA SER A 111 -55.80 43.84 -1.78
C SER A 111 -54.76 44.85 -2.27
N ALA A 112 -55.15 45.61 -3.24
CA ALA A 112 -54.47 46.86 -3.62
C ALA A 112 -54.83 47.92 -2.57
N ASP A 113 -53.82 48.54 -1.97
CA ASP A 113 -53.86 50.01 -1.74
C ASP A 113 -52.46 50.59 -1.59
N SER A 114 -52.28 51.75 -2.17
CA SER A 114 -51.08 52.53 -2.36
C SER A 114 -50.57 53.17 -1.08
N THR A 115 -49.24 53.03 -0.77
CA THR A 115 -48.46 54.17 -0.22
C THR A 115 -46.98 53.96 -0.42
N SER A 116 -46.32 54.99 -0.88
CA SER A 116 -44.89 55.17 -1.10
C SER A 116 -44.04 54.92 0.16
N GLY A 117 -43.04 54.04 0.07
CA GLY A 117 -42.02 53.86 1.09
C GLY A 117 -40.73 53.38 0.45
N GLU A 118 -39.65 54.10 0.64
CA GLU A 118 -38.30 53.88 0.11
C GLU A 118 -37.82 52.42 0.27
N SER A 119 -37.45 51.80 -0.84
CA SER A 119 -36.75 50.53 -0.89
C SER A 119 -35.29 50.74 -0.47
N GLN A 120 -34.96 50.36 0.77
CA GLN A 120 -33.57 50.12 1.12
C GLN A 120 -33.18 48.78 0.45
N SER A 121 -32.36 48.88 -0.58
CA SER A 121 -31.61 47.76 -1.14
C SER A 121 -30.64 47.26 -0.05
N GLU A 122 -30.95 46.17 0.61
CA GLU A 122 -29.95 45.43 1.39
C GLU A 122 -28.91 44.89 0.39
N THR A 123 -27.77 45.61 0.34
CA THR A 123 -26.57 45.13 -0.32
C THR A 123 -26.12 43.87 0.46
N MET A 124 -26.41 42.69 -0.06
CA MET A 124 -25.76 41.47 0.41
C MET A 124 -24.25 41.68 0.26
N THR A 125 -23.59 41.89 1.40
CA THR A 125 -22.11 41.81 1.46
C THR A 125 -21.75 40.38 1.08
N PRO A 126 -20.94 40.15 0.06
CA PRO A 126 -20.48 38.80 -0.22
C PRO A 126 -19.79 38.28 1.03
N GLU A 127 -20.14 37.05 1.46
CA GLU A 127 -19.40 36.36 2.50
C GLU A 127 -17.91 36.34 2.08
N PRO A 128 -16.99 36.64 3.00
CA PRO A 128 -15.56 36.59 2.66
C PRO A 128 -15.22 35.19 2.16
N THR A 129 -14.89 35.05 0.89
CA THR A 129 -14.33 33.82 0.34
C THR A 129 -13.06 33.51 1.11
N ALA A 130 -13.00 32.33 1.71
CA ALA A 130 -11.80 31.87 2.38
C ALA A 130 -10.65 31.82 1.36
N GLU A 131 -9.48 32.35 1.73
CA GLU A 131 -8.29 32.25 0.90
C GLU A 131 -7.97 30.76 0.62
N PRO A 132 -7.56 30.40 -0.62
CA PRO A 132 -7.15 29.04 -0.93
C PRO A 132 -6.01 28.57 -0.03
N VAL A 133 -6.11 27.36 0.49
CA VAL A 133 -5.04 26.72 1.27
C VAL A 133 -4.44 25.60 0.46
N SER A 134 -3.10 25.62 0.33
CA SER A 134 -2.36 24.57 -0.38
C SER A 134 -1.47 23.77 0.59
N ILE A 135 -1.44 22.46 0.38
CA ILE A 135 -0.54 21.54 1.06
C ILE A 135 0.27 20.74 0.04
N THR A 136 1.54 20.53 0.33
CA THR A 136 2.42 19.66 -0.46
C THR A 136 2.63 18.34 0.29
N VAL A 137 2.30 17.24 -0.34
CA VAL A 137 2.46 15.89 0.21
C VAL A 137 3.58 15.17 -0.53
N SER A 138 4.56 14.65 0.21
CA SER A 138 5.63 13.78 -0.31
C SER A 138 5.31 12.32 -0.03
N MET A 139 5.41 11.48 -1.07
CA MET A 139 5.29 10.03 -0.97
C MET A 139 6.63 9.40 -1.31
N VAL A 140 7.11 8.48 -0.46
CA VAL A 140 8.37 7.76 -0.67
C VAL A 140 8.17 6.25 -0.67
N GLY A 141 9.11 5.52 -1.26
CA GLY A 141 9.05 4.07 -1.43
C GLY A 141 9.28 3.26 -0.15
N ASP A 142 9.66 1.99 -0.33
CA ASP A 142 9.76 1.02 0.75
C ASP A 142 10.89 1.37 1.71
N CYS A 143 10.52 1.59 2.98
CA CYS A 143 11.42 1.83 4.10
C CYS A 143 11.48 0.59 4.98
N THR A 144 12.52 -0.24 4.80
CA THR A 144 12.81 -1.38 5.68
C THR A 144 13.85 -0.96 6.70
N LEU A 145 13.38 -0.44 7.84
CA LEU A 145 14.25 0.00 8.94
C LEU A 145 14.60 -1.19 9.83
N GLY A 146 15.59 -1.98 9.40
CA GLY A 146 15.97 -3.21 10.09
C GLY A 146 16.66 -4.20 9.16
N THR A 147 16.82 -5.43 9.64
CA THR A 147 17.54 -6.48 8.91
C THR A 147 16.90 -7.86 9.14
N ASP A 148 17.24 -8.84 8.30
CA ASP A 148 16.98 -10.26 8.57
C ASP A 148 18.19 -10.85 9.32
N ILE A 149 17.94 -11.70 10.32
CA ILE A 149 18.97 -12.37 11.13
C ILE A 149 19.92 -13.24 10.30
N ASN A 150 19.50 -13.66 9.09
CA ASN A 150 20.31 -14.47 8.18
C ASN A 150 21.22 -13.63 7.28
N PHE A 151 21.15 -12.31 7.33
CA PHE A 151 22.06 -11.44 6.59
C PHE A 151 23.42 -11.33 7.28
N ASP A 152 24.43 -10.87 6.53
CA ASP A 152 25.74 -10.54 7.11
C ASP A 152 25.61 -9.36 8.05
N GLN A 153 25.67 -9.64 9.34
CA GLN A 153 25.45 -8.67 10.40
C GLN A 153 26.51 -7.56 10.45
N ASN A 154 27.67 -7.71 9.77
CA ASN A 154 28.67 -6.66 9.69
C ASN A 154 28.36 -5.59 8.64
N THR A 155 27.47 -5.88 7.70
CA THR A 155 27.06 -4.98 6.61
C THR A 155 25.55 -4.75 6.60
N SER A 156 24.86 -5.09 7.68
CA SER A 156 23.42 -4.95 7.85
C SER A 156 23.02 -3.50 8.15
N PHE A 157 21.73 -3.22 8.07
CA PHE A 157 21.16 -1.95 8.50
C PHE A 157 21.54 -1.62 9.95
N ASP A 158 21.42 -2.61 10.85
CA ASP A 158 21.76 -2.47 12.28
C ASP A 158 23.24 -2.11 12.47
N ALA A 159 24.16 -2.73 11.70
CA ALA A 159 25.58 -2.38 11.76
C ALA A 159 25.84 -0.93 11.36
N PHE A 160 25.14 -0.45 10.32
CA PHE A 160 25.24 0.96 9.91
C PHE A 160 24.67 1.90 10.96
N TYR A 161 23.51 1.57 11.54
CA TYR A 161 22.92 2.37 12.62
C TYR A 161 23.89 2.50 13.79
N GLN A 162 24.48 1.39 14.25
CA GLN A 162 25.47 1.40 15.33
C GLN A 162 26.74 2.17 14.95
N MET A 163 27.26 1.98 13.74
CA MET A 163 28.47 2.64 13.26
C MET A 163 28.29 4.15 13.14
N LYS A 164 27.14 4.61 12.64
CA LYS A 164 26.86 6.04 12.47
C LYS A 164 26.52 6.72 13.80
N ASN A 165 25.87 5.99 14.69
CA ASN A 165 25.43 6.47 16.00
C ASN A 165 24.67 7.81 15.93
N ASP A 166 23.94 7.98 14.82
CA ASP A 166 23.09 9.14 14.53
C ASP A 166 21.89 8.71 13.68
N PRO A 167 20.68 8.65 14.23
CA PRO A 167 19.47 8.34 13.47
C PRO A 167 19.20 9.30 12.31
N GLY A 168 19.63 10.56 12.42
CA GLY A 168 19.48 11.55 11.35
C GLY A 168 20.29 11.26 10.09
N TYR A 169 21.30 10.38 10.17
CA TYR A 169 22.13 9.99 9.03
C TYR A 169 21.28 9.44 7.86
N PHE A 170 20.29 8.63 8.15
CA PHE A 170 19.57 7.88 7.11
C PHE A 170 18.79 8.76 6.14
N PHE A 171 18.17 9.85 6.60
CA PHE A 171 17.43 10.78 5.74
C PHE A 171 18.14 12.13 5.52
N GLN A 172 19.38 12.26 5.93
CA GLN A 172 20.13 13.52 5.88
C GLN A 172 20.08 14.20 4.50
N ASN A 173 20.21 13.43 3.41
CA ASN A 173 20.29 13.99 2.05
C ASN A 173 18.94 14.36 1.44
N VAL A 174 17.84 14.04 2.11
CA VAL A 174 16.46 14.32 1.66
C VAL A 174 15.67 15.13 2.69
N LYS A 175 16.22 15.35 3.86
CA LYS A 175 15.57 16.03 4.98
C LYS A 175 15.04 17.42 4.62
N GLU A 176 15.79 18.19 3.85
CA GLU A 176 15.38 19.54 3.46
C GLU A 176 14.08 19.52 2.64
N ILE A 177 13.86 18.47 1.85
CA ILE A 177 12.63 18.28 1.06
C ILE A 177 11.45 17.99 2.01
N PHE A 178 11.64 17.06 2.96
CA PHE A 178 10.58 16.66 3.90
C PHE A 178 10.27 17.72 4.96
N THR A 179 11.21 18.62 5.25
CA THR A 179 10.93 19.76 6.13
C THR A 179 10.31 20.97 5.40
N ALA A 180 10.36 20.97 4.07
CA ALA A 180 9.78 22.01 3.24
C ALA A 180 8.36 21.67 2.75
N ASP A 181 7.96 20.41 2.80
CA ASP A 181 6.59 19.97 2.52
C ASP A 181 5.69 20.08 3.77
N ASP A 182 4.48 19.60 3.67
CA ASP A 182 3.48 19.66 4.73
C ASP A 182 3.12 18.29 5.31
N LEU A 183 3.45 17.23 4.58
CA LEU A 183 3.22 15.85 4.97
C LEU A 183 4.10 14.92 4.15
N THR A 184 4.99 14.18 4.81
CA THR A 184 5.73 13.07 4.20
C THR A 184 5.17 11.72 4.67
N VAL A 185 4.85 10.86 3.70
CA VAL A 185 4.29 9.52 3.92
C VAL A 185 5.26 8.46 3.39
N ALA A 186 5.59 7.45 4.21
CA ALA A 186 6.44 6.33 3.84
C ALA A 186 5.71 4.98 3.97
N ASN A 187 6.18 3.96 3.25
CA ASN A 187 5.77 2.58 3.50
C ASN A 187 6.77 1.92 4.46
N MET A 188 6.37 1.67 5.70
CA MET A 188 7.20 0.97 6.69
C MET A 188 7.11 -0.54 6.45
N GLU A 189 8.04 -1.08 5.64
CA GLU A 189 8.10 -2.48 5.26
C GLU A 189 9.01 -3.27 6.19
N GLY A 190 8.45 -3.78 7.27
CA GLY A 190 9.16 -4.48 8.34
C GLY A 190 8.52 -4.22 9.69
N THR A 191 9.17 -4.68 10.75
CA THR A 191 8.67 -4.55 12.12
C THR A 191 9.68 -3.82 13.01
N LEU A 192 9.17 -2.96 13.90
CA LEU A 192 9.93 -2.39 15.00
C LEU A 192 9.48 -3.09 16.28
N THR A 193 10.28 -4.03 16.79
CA THR A 193 9.87 -4.89 17.91
C THR A 193 11.05 -5.49 18.64
N THR A 194 10.84 -5.84 19.90
CA THR A 194 11.74 -6.68 20.68
C THR A 194 11.38 -8.16 20.62
N SER A 195 10.28 -8.54 19.93
CA SER A 195 9.84 -9.94 19.78
C SER A 195 10.89 -10.79 19.05
N ASP A 196 11.04 -12.05 19.47
CA ASP A 196 11.89 -13.05 18.84
C ASP A 196 11.09 -14.13 18.09
N ASP A 197 9.76 -13.94 17.94
CA ASP A 197 8.86 -14.87 17.25
C ASP A 197 8.96 -14.74 15.71
N ARG A 198 10.18 -14.98 15.18
CA ARG A 198 10.45 -14.91 13.75
C ARG A 198 9.61 -15.91 12.97
N GLN A 199 8.84 -15.43 12.01
CA GLN A 199 7.99 -16.27 11.17
C GLN A 199 8.78 -17.11 10.16
N GLU A 200 8.27 -18.31 9.80
CA GLU A 200 8.89 -19.22 8.82
C GLU A 200 8.71 -18.69 7.38
N LYS A 201 9.50 -17.72 6.99
CA LYS A 201 9.56 -17.13 5.65
C LYS A 201 11.01 -16.85 5.23
N THR A 202 11.22 -16.63 3.94
CA THR A 202 12.56 -16.43 3.37
C THR A 202 13.25 -15.22 4.01
N PHE A 203 12.56 -14.10 4.06
CA PHE A 203 13.03 -12.86 4.68
C PHE A 203 12.04 -12.45 5.76
N ALA A 204 12.57 -12.06 6.93
CA ALA A 204 11.80 -11.50 8.03
C ALA A 204 12.58 -10.33 8.63
N PHE A 205 12.06 -9.12 8.49
CA PHE A 205 12.75 -7.90 8.84
C PHE A 205 12.35 -7.41 10.23
N LYS A 206 13.36 -7.14 11.05
CA LYS A 206 13.20 -6.56 12.38
C LYS A 206 14.18 -5.42 12.58
N GLY A 207 13.69 -4.31 13.08
CA GLY A 207 14.45 -3.18 13.60
C GLY A 207 14.22 -2.97 15.08
N ASP A 208 15.17 -2.32 15.73
CA ASP A 208 15.02 -1.88 17.11
C ASP A 208 13.92 -0.80 17.20
N PRO A 209 13.11 -0.79 18.28
CA PRO A 209 12.09 0.25 18.48
C PRO A 209 12.61 1.69 18.40
N SER A 210 13.87 1.94 18.77
CA SER A 210 14.49 3.27 18.66
C SER A 210 14.66 3.77 17.22
N TYR A 211 14.50 2.90 16.20
CA TYR A 211 14.60 3.33 14.80
C TYR A 211 13.45 4.23 14.35
N THR A 212 12.40 4.39 15.16
CA THR A 212 11.41 5.47 14.98
C THR A 212 12.07 6.84 14.92
N GLU A 213 13.22 7.04 15.60
CA GLU A 213 13.98 8.29 15.54
C GLU A 213 14.51 8.60 14.13
N ILE A 214 14.73 7.59 13.28
CA ILE A 214 15.14 7.79 11.88
C ILE A 214 14.06 8.57 11.14
N LEU A 215 12.80 8.15 11.30
CA LEU A 215 11.65 8.77 10.64
C LEU A 215 11.39 10.18 11.18
N THR A 216 11.32 10.34 12.51
CA THR A 216 11.05 11.65 13.13
C THR A 216 12.13 12.68 12.84
N ARG A 217 13.41 12.28 12.86
CA ARG A 217 14.51 13.18 12.48
C ARG A 217 14.58 13.46 10.99
N GLY A 218 14.02 12.54 10.18
CA GLY A 218 13.89 12.67 8.74
C GLY A 218 12.81 13.63 8.32
N GLY A 219 11.78 13.86 9.13
CA GLY A 219 10.59 14.64 8.76
C GLY A 219 9.54 13.75 8.09
N VAL A 220 9.29 12.54 8.62
CA VAL A 220 8.21 11.65 8.18
C VAL A 220 7.10 11.67 9.23
N GLU A 221 5.89 12.05 8.82
CA GLU A 221 4.74 12.21 9.72
C GLU A 221 3.78 11.01 9.71
N ALA A 222 3.77 10.23 8.61
CA ALA A 222 2.85 9.10 8.51
C ALA A 222 3.48 7.88 7.82
N THR A 223 3.03 6.68 8.22
CA THR A 223 3.52 5.43 7.65
C THR A 223 2.41 4.45 7.33
N ASN A 224 2.44 3.90 6.11
CA ASN A 224 1.66 2.72 5.73
C ASN A 224 2.26 1.46 6.34
N LEU A 225 1.43 0.64 6.99
CA LEU A 225 1.83 -0.64 7.58
C LEU A 225 1.19 -1.84 6.86
N ALA A 226 0.40 -1.62 5.81
CA ALA A 226 -0.25 -2.71 5.06
C ALA A 226 0.72 -3.33 4.04
N ASN A 227 1.57 -4.27 4.46
CA ASN A 227 2.53 -4.95 3.60
C ASN A 227 2.83 -6.39 4.07
N ASN A 228 3.57 -7.16 3.26
CA ASN A 228 3.90 -8.57 3.54
C ASN A 228 4.92 -8.76 4.68
N HIS A 229 5.53 -7.69 5.20
CA HIS A 229 6.53 -7.72 6.26
C HIS A 229 6.04 -7.19 7.62
N SER A 230 4.78 -6.79 7.72
CA SER A 230 4.21 -6.21 8.94
C SER A 230 4.10 -7.17 10.12
N HIS A 231 4.07 -8.48 9.85
CA HIS A 231 3.95 -9.55 10.85
C HIS A 231 5.17 -10.48 10.84
N ASP A 232 6.34 -10.01 10.49
CA ASP A 232 7.54 -10.83 10.34
C ASP A 232 7.98 -11.51 11.63
N TYR A 233 7.59 -10.96 12.78
CA TYR A 233 7.82 -11.52 14.11
C TYR A 233 6.49 -11.73 14.88
N GLY A 234 5.46 -12.18 14.15
CA GLY A 234 4.12 -12.48 14.68
C GLY A 234 3.25 -11.25 14.89
N ASP A 235 2.00 -11.47 15.34
CA ASP A 235 1.04 -10.39 15.52
C ASP A 235 1.52 -9.34 16.53
N GLN A 236 2.24 -9.76 17.58
CA GLN A 236 2.83 -8.85 18.55
C GLN A 236 3.77 -7.83 17.89
N SER A 237 4.53 -8.24 16.87
CA SER A 237 5.45 -7.31 16.20
C SER A 237 4.73 -6.22 15.40
N TYR A 238 3.56 -6.50 14.89
CA TYR A 238 2.70 -5.51 14.26
C TYR A 238 2.17 -4.49 15.27
N GLU A 239 1.63 -4.98 16.38
CA GLU A 239 1.15 -4.13 17.47
C GLU A 239 2.27 -3.28 18.09
N ASP A 240 3.46 -3.87 18.31
CA ASP A 240 4.65 -3.15 18.78
C ASP A 240 5.03 -2.01 17.82
N THR A 241 5.03 -2.29 16.51
CA THR A 241 5.38 -1.31 15.47
C THR A 241 4.43 -0.12 15.50
N ILE A 242 3.11 -0.37 15.59
CA ILE A 242 2.11 0.69 15.76
C ILE A 242 2.39 1.51 17.02
N GLN A 243 2.55 0.84 18.15
CA GLN A 243 2.75 1.50 19.44
C GLN A 243 3.99 2.40 19.44
N TYR A 244 5.12 1.92 18.90
CA TYR A 244 6.36 2.70 18.88
C TYR A 244 6.30 3.88 17.92
N LEU A 245 5.71 3.71 16.75
CA LEU A 245 5.54 4.79 15.78
C LEU A 245 4.59 5.87 16.31
N GLU A 246 3.43 5.49 16.85
CA GLU A 246 2.47 6.45 17.43
C GLU A 246 3.03 7.15 18.67
N ALA A 247 3.79 6.45 19.52
CA ALA A 247 4.49 7.06 20.66
C ALA A 247 5.55 8.07 20.23
N ALA A 248 6.13 7.91 19.03
CA ALA A 248 7.05 8.86 18.42
C ALA A 248 6.36 10.01 17.68
N GLY A 249 5.01 10.05 17.65
CA GLY A 249 4.22 11.07 16.97
C GLY A 249 3.99 10.81 15.49
N ILE A 250 4.27 9.60 14.99
CA ILE A 250 4.07 9.21 13.59
C ILE A 250 2.70 8.55 13.45
N THR A 251 1.87 9.07 12.57
CA THR A 251 0.56 8.50 12.26
C THR A 251 0.71 7.17 11.53
N THR A 252 0.01 6.12 11.99
CA THR A 252 0.01 4.80 11.35
C THR A 252 -1.32 4.51 10.68
N PHE A 253 -1.26 3.87 9.51
CA PHE A 253 -2.44 3.41 8.78
C PHE A 253 -2.11 2.13 7.99
N GLY A 254 -3.15 1.45 7.49
CA GLY A 254 -3.02 0.23 6.71
C GLY A 254 -3.82 -0.94 7.27
N TYR A 255 -4.15 -1.91 6.42
CA TYR A 255 -5.11 -2.99 6.67
C TYR A 255 -6.49 -2.43 7.03
N ASP A 256 -6.95 -2.66 8.26
CA ASP A 256 -8.27 -2.21 8.76
C ASP A 256 -8.20 -0.82 9.45
N ARG A 257 -7.04 -0.18 9.44
CA ARG A 257 -6.78 1.14 10.05
C ARG A 257 -6.71 2.19 8.96
N THR A 258 -7.63 3.12 8.96
CA THR A 258 -7.55 4.38 8.20
C THR A 258 -7.06 5.51 9.10
N ALA A 259 -6.54 6.58 8.53
CA ALA A 259 -6.21 7.78 9.28
C ALA A 259 -6.75 9.02 8.57
N VAL A 260 -7.15 10.05 9.33
CA VAL A 260 -7.46 11.38 8.81
C VAL A 260 -6.62 12.38 9.59
N MET A 261 -5.68 13.02 8.88
CA MET A 261 -4.76 14.02 9.45
C MET A 261 -5.25 15.43 9.11
N ASP A 262 -5.12 16.34 10.04
CA ASP A 262 -5.31 17.77 9.76
C ASP A 262 -3.98 18.39 9.38
N VAL A 263 -3.86 18.82 8.13
CA VAL A 263 -2.66 19.45 7.57
C VAL A 263 -3.04 20.87 7.13
N LYS A 264 -2.64 21.86 7.88
CA LYS A 264 -3.01 23.29 7.66
C LYS A 264 -4.52 23.53 7.53
N GLY A 265 -5.34 22.76 8.24
CA GLY A 265 -6.80 22.84 8.17
C GLY A 265 -7.44 22.00 7.04
N ILE A 266 -6.64 21.34 6.20
CA ILE A 266 -7.11 20.38 5.20
C ILE A 266 -7.07 18.97 5.81
N LYS A 267 -8.19 18.26 5.77
CA LYS A 267 -8.28 16.86 6.23
C LYS A 267 -7.82 15.91 5.15
N VAL A 268 -6.68 15.26 5.39
CA VAL A 268 -6.07 14.26 4.50
C VAL A 268 -6.40 12.86 5.00
N GLY A 269 -7.17 12.09 4.23
CA GLY A 269 -7.47 10.68 4.48
C GLY A 269 -6.36 9.78 3.92
N LEU A 270 -5.78 8.92 4.77
CA LEU A 270 -4.72 7.98 4.44
C LEU A 270 -5.24 6.55 4.56
N ILE A 271 -5.09 5.76 3.50
CA ILE A 271 -5.59 4.39 3.38
C ILE A 271 -4.46 3.49 2.91
N GLY A 272 -4.27 2.33 3.55
CA GLY A 272 -3.26 1.34 3.17
C GLY A 272 -3.90 -0.02 2.83
N ILE A 273 -3.64 -0.53 1.63
CA ILE A 273 -4.20 -1.79 1.12
C ILE A 273 -3.08 -2.79 0.81
N TYR A 274 -3.14 -3.97 1.44
CA TYR A 274 -2.26 -5.09 1.15
C TYR A 274 -2.92 -6.06 0.17
N GLU A 275 -2.42 -6.11 -1.06
CA GLU A 275 -3.05 -6.82 -2.19
C GLU A 275 -2.51 -8.24 -2.39
N LEU A 276 -1.21 -8.51 -2.17
CA LEU A 276 -0.49 -9.71 -2.60
C LEU A 276 -1.14 -11.05 -2.24
N LYS A 277 -1.97 -11.09 -1.22
CA LYS A 277 -2.62 -12.32 -0.77
C LYS A 277 -3.91 -12.62 -1.51
N ASP A 278 -4.69 -11.58 -1.83
CA ASP A 278 -6.07 -11.71 -2.26
C ASP A 278 -6.32 -11.08 -3.64
N GLY A 279 -5.33 -10.39 -4.22
CA GLY A 279 -5.44 -9.77 -5.54
C GLY A 279 -6.63 -8.81 -5.63
N ILE A 280 -7.34 -8.86 -6.73
CA ILE A 280 -8.57 -8.07 -6.97
C ILE A 280 -9.68 -8.35 -5.94
N GLY A 281 -9.56 -9.36 -5.08
CA GLY A 281 -10.49 -9.58 -3.95
C GLY A 281 -10.51 -8.44 -2.93
N ARG A 282 -9.55 -7.50 -3.01
CA ARG A 282 -9.50 -6.30 -2.17
C ARG A 282 -10.44 -5.16 -2.59
N GLN A 283 -11.19 -5.31 -3.68
CA GLN A 283 -12.10 -4.27 -4.18
C GLN A 283 -13.06 -3.74 -3.11
N GLN A 284 -13.68 -4.63 -2.33
CA GLN A 284 -14.62 -4.18 -1.29
C GLN A 284 -13.91 -3.40 -0.18
N GLN A 285 -12.69 -3.80 0.22
CA GLN A 285 -11.90 -3.06 1.20
C GLN A 285 -11.58 -1.64 0.69
N VAL A 286 -11.21 -1.47 -0.59
CA VAL A 286 -10.97 -0.16 -1.20
C VAL A 286 -12.22 0.72 -1.10
N ILE A 287 -13.40 0.19 -1.45
CA ILE A 287 -14.67 0.93 -1.38
C ILE A 287 -14.96 1.35 0.07
N ASP A 288 -14.90 0.40 0.99
CA ASP A 288 -15.29 0.62 2.39
C ASP A 288 -14.37 1.63 3.08
N THR A 289 -13.04 1.52 2.88
CA THR A 289 -12.07 2.42 3.52
C THR A 289 -12.11 3.84 2.94
N ILE A 290 -12.34 4.00 1.64
CA ILE A 290 -12.55 5.33 1.03
C ILE A 290 -13.84 5.97 1.58
N GLN A 291 -14.90 5.20 1.69
CA GLN A 291 -16.15 5.72 2.28
C GLN A 291 -15.97 6.06 3.76
N GLU A 292 -15.16 5.31 4.49
CA GLU A 292 -14.86 5.57 5.90
C GLU A 292 -14.17 6.93 6.09
N VAL A 293 -13.06 7.21 5.35
CA VAL A 293 -12.37 8.50 5.48
C VAL A 293 -13.22 9.68 4.99
N LYS A 294 -14.07 9.48 3.97
CA LYS A 294 -15.07 10.48 3.56
C LYS A 294 -16.05 10.81 4.68
N ASN A 295 -16.55 9.81 5.39
CA ASN A 295 -17.46 10.00 6.51
C ASN A 295 -16.77 10.71 7.70
N GLN A 296 -15.44 10.61 7.81
CA GLN A 296 -14.63 11.36 8.78
C GLN A 296 -14.31 12.79 8.32
N GLY A 297 -14.73 13.14 7.09
CA GLY A 297 -14.61 14.48 6.52
C GLY A 297 -13.30 14.74 5.78
N ALA A 298 -12.63 13.70 5.28
CA ALA A 298 -11.45 13.86 4.43
C ALA A 298 -11.79 14.67 3.17
N GLN A 299 -10.95 15.66 2.86
CA GLN A 299 -11.03 16.54 1.69
C GLN A 299 -10.05 16.13 0.61
N VAL A 300 -8.95 15.49 1.00
CA VAL A 300 -7.96 14.85 0.12
C VAL A 300 -7.86 13.38 0.55
N ILE A 301 -7.88 12.44 -0.39
CA ILE A 301 -7.83 11.01 -0.11
C ILE A 301 -6.66 10.38 -0.86
N ILE A 302 -5.72 9.80 -0.11
CA ILE A 302 -4.53 9.14 -0.62
C ILE A 302 -4.61 7.65 -0.30
N VAL A 303 -4.45 6.80 -1.33
CA VAL A 303 -4.46 5.34 -1.17
C VAL A 303 -3.08 4.77 -1.48
N SER A 304 -2.46 4.16 -0.47
CA SER A 304 -1.18 3.44 -0.59
C SER A 304 -1.45 1.95 -0.76
N PHE A 305 -1.00 1.38 -1.88
CA PHE A 305 -1.09 -0.07 -2.13
C PHE A 305 0.27 -0.74 -1.94
N HIS A 306 0.25 -1.94 -1.37
CA HIS A 306 1.40 -2.86 -1.40
C HIS A 306 1.02 -4.07 -2.26
N TRP A 307 1.49 -4.11 -3.51
CA TRP A 307 0.93 -4.91 -4.60
C TRP A 307 1.93 -5.33 -5.67
N GLY A 308 1.44 -6.09 -6.66
CA GLY A 308 2.16 -6.42 -7.88
C GLY A 308 3.24 -7.48 -7.70
N THR A 309 4.22 -7.48 -8.59
CA THR A 309 5.28 -8.50 -8.66
C THR A 309 6.65 -7.87 -8.47
N GLU A 310 7.47 -8.43 -7.56
CA GLU A 310 8.86 -7.99 -7.35
C GLU A 310 9.65 -7.91 -8.68
N LYS A 311 10.38 -6.82 -8.87
CA LYS A 311 11.23 -6.53 -10.02
C LYS A 311 10.51 -6.41 -11.36
N SER A 312 9.18 -6.31 -11.37
CA SER A 312 8.42 -5.95 -12.55
C SER A 312 8.34 -4.43 -12.68
N ASN A 313 8.80 -3.88 -13.80
CA ASN A 313 8.68 -2.45 -14.09
C ASN A 313 7.34 -2.05 -14.72
N ILE A 314 6.52 -3.03 -15.06
CA ILE A 314 5.19 -2.82 -15.65
C ILE A 314 4.14 -3.31 -14.66
N PRO A 315 3.12 -2.49 -14.34
CA PRO A 315 2.04 -2.88 -13.47
C PRO A 315 1.19 -4.00 -14.10
N ASP A 316 0.74 -4.93 -13.29
CA ASP A 316 -0.17 -5.99 -13.71
C ASP A 316 -1.63 -5.52 -13.70
N GLU A 317 -2.53 -6.38 -14.21
CA GLU A 317 -3.95 -6.06 -14.32
C GLU A 317 -4.66 -5.88 -12.96
N ALA A 318 -4.17 -6.53 -11.90
CA ALA A 318 -4.73 -6.34 -10.57
C ALA A 318 -4.40 -4.95 -10.03
N GLN A 319 -3.15 -4.50 -10.22
CA GLN A 319 -2.72 -3.14 -9.88
C GLN A 319 -3.58 -2.09 -10.60
N LYS A 320 -3.73 -2.19 -11.94
CA LYS A 320 -4.54 -1.26 -12.73
C LYS A 320 -6.00 -1.24 -12.28
N THR A 321 -6.59 -2.42 -12.12
CA THR A 321 -8.00 -2.54 -11.71
C THR A 321 -8.28 -1.90 -10.36
N LEU A 322 -7.41 -2.14 -9.36
CA LEU A 322 -7.60 -1.59 -8.02
C LEU A 322 -7.28 -0.09 -7.96
N ALA A 323 -6.30 0.38 -8.73
CA ALA A 323 -5.97 1.80 -8.84
C ALA A 323 -7.13 2.60 -9.43
N HIS A 324 -7.65 2.14 -10.58
CA HIS A 324 -8.80 2.78 -11.22
C HIS A 324 -10.01 2.76 -10.30
N LEU A 325 -10.30 1.64 -9.64
CA LEU A 325 -11.38 1.56 -8.66
C LEU A 325 -11.20 2.59 -7.53
N ALA A 326 -10.00 2.77 -7.00
CA ALA A 326 -9.75 3.74 -5.95
C ALA A 326 -10.06 5.17 -6.40
N ILE A 327 -9.63 5.55 -7.61
CA ILE A 327 -9.96 6.85 -8.20
C ILE A 327 -11.47 6.97 -8.46
N ASP A 328 -12.12 5.95 -9.03
CA ASP A 328 -13.57 5.93 -9.26
C ASP A 328 -14.37 6.08 -7.96
N GLN A 329 -13.84 5.60 -6.85
CA GLN A 329 -14.42 5.78 -5.51
C GLN A 329 -14.05 7.11 -4.87
N GLY A 330 -13.21 7.94 -5.51
CA GLY A 330 -12.85 9.31 -5.12
C GLY A 330 -11.56 9.44 -4.34
N ALA A 331 -10.57 8.58 -4.60
CA ALA A 331 -9.20 8.85 -4.23
C ALA A 331 -8.62 9.97 -5.13
N ASP A 332 -7.79 10.85 -4.55
CA ASP A 332 -7.14 11.96 -5.25
C ASP A 332 -5.71 11.62 -5.67
N LEU A 333 -5.11 10.61 -5.02
CA LEU A 333 -3.79 10.08 -5.33
C LEU A 333 -3.74 8.59 -4.98
N VAL A 334 -3.16 7.80 -5.88
CA VAL A 334 -2.82 6.39 -5.62
C VAL A 334 -1.32 6.21 -5.73
N VAL A 335 -0.71 5.56 -4.74
CA VAL A 335 0.72 5.21 -4.75
C VAL A 335 0.94 3.75 -4.43
N GLY A 336 1.95 3.15 -5.06
CA GLY A 336 2.25 1.73 -4.95
C GLY A 336 3.64 1.43 -4.40
N HIS A 337 3.73 0.24 -3.78
CA HIS A 337 4.87 -0.31 -3.07
C HIS A 337 4.99 -1.81 -3.38
N HIS A 338 6.08 -2.46 -3.01
CA HIS A 338 6.39 -3.88 -3.17
C HIS A 338 7.19 -4.28 -4.41
N PRO A 339 7.01 -3.75 -5.63
CA PRO A 339 7.84 -4.20 -6.76
C PRO A 339 9.34 -3.99 -6.53
N HIS A 340 9.76 -3.18 -5.56
CA HIS A 340 11.15 -2.85 -5.21
C HIS A 340 11.95 -2.24 -6.37
N VAL A 341 11.26 -1.82 -7.41
CA VAL A 341 11.74 -1.07 -8.57
C VAL A 341 10.70 -0.03 -8.95
N LEU A 342 11.11 1.02 -9.65
CA LEU A 342 10.18 1.99 -10.20
C LEU A 342 9.24 1.35 -11.23
N GLN A 343 7.97 1.73 -11.17
CA GLN A 343 7.00 1.55 -12.25
C GLN A 343 6.57 2.93 -12.77
N GLY A 344 5.78 2.94 -13.84
CA GLY A 344 5.31 4.18 -14.45
C GLY A 344 4.24 4.90 -13.62
N ILE A 345 3.93 6.11 -14.08
CA ILE A 345 2.87 6.96 -13.54
C ILE A 345 1.77 7.06 -14.59
N GLU A 346 0.53 6.79 -14.19
CA GLU A 346 -0.65 6.95 -15.04
C GLU A 346 -1.48 8.14 -14.57
N LYS A 347 -2.04 8.87 -15.53
CA LYS A 347 -3.07 9.87 -15.24
C LYS A 347 -4.43 9.32 -15.63
N TYR A 348 -5.24 8.98 -14.63
CA TYR A 348 -6.58 8.44 -14.80
C TYR A 348 -7.63 9.40 -14.23
N GLN A 349 -8.60 9.83 -15.05
CA GLN A 349 -9.62 10.82 -14.69
C GLN A 349 -9.04 12.11 -14.04
N GLY A 350 -7.89 12.57 -14.53
CA GLY A 350 -7.20 13.77 -14.01
C GLY A 350 -6.40 13.52 -12.71
N LYS A 351 -6.46 12.34 -12.11
CA LYS A 351 -5.72 11.98 -10.89
C LYS A 351 -4.49 11.13 -11.21
N ASN A 352 -3.48 11.19 -10.34
CA ASN A 352 -2.23 10.47 -10.53
C ASN A 352 -2.28 9.09 -9.85
N ILE A 353 -1.77 8.08 -10.57
CA ILE A 353 -1.50 6.74 -10.09
C ILE A 353 -0.02 6.48 -10.25
N VAL A 354 0.73 6.43 -9.17
CA VAL A 354 2.16 6.10 -9.13
C VAL A 354 2.30 4.64 -8.77
N TYR A 355 2.47 3.76 -9.75
CA TYR A 355 2.35 2.31 -9.55
C TYR A 355 3.42 1.71 -8.65
N SER A 356 4.64 2.25 -8.62
CA SER A 356 5.68 1.87 -7.64
C SER A 356 6.73 2.97 -7.50
N LEU A 357 7.00 3.31 -6.25
CA LEU A 357 8.05 4.27 -5.87
C LEU A 357 9.44 3.61 -5.73
N GLY A 358 9.53 2.27 -5.81
CA GLY A 358 10.76 1.51 -5.56
C GLY A 358 11.14 1.47 -4.08
N ASN A 359 12.40 1.10 -3.80
CA ASN A 359 12.95 1.10 -2.45
C ASN A 359 13.45 2.49 -2.07
N PHE A 360 13.28 2.91 -0.81
CA PHE A 360 13.80 4.19 -0.33
C PHE A 360 14.89 4.00 0.73
N CYS A 361 14.57 3.93 2.02
CA CYS A 361 15.52 3.59 3.07
C CYS A 361 15.43 2.09 3.37
N PHE A 362 16.16 1.27 2.61
CA PHE A 362 15.87 -0.15 2.45
C PHE A 362 16.94 -1.07 3.04
N GLY A 363 16.68 -1.62 4.24
CA GLY A 363 17.55 -2.59 4.92
C GLY A 363 17.47 -4.03 4.38
N GLY A 364 16.55 -4.32 3.47
CA GLY A 364 16.28 -5.68 2.96
C GLY A 364 17.34 -6.23 1.99
N ASN A 365 18.28 -5.41 1.52
CA ASN A 365 19.36 -5.86 0.64
C ASN A 365 20.60 -4.96 0.74
N LYS A 366 21.77 -5.57 0.97
CA LYS A 366 23.05 -4.86 1.09
C LYS A 366 23.58 -4.26 -0.21
N ASN A 367 23.07 -4.68 -1.36
CA ASN A 367 23.43 -4.13 -2.67
C ASN A 367 22.39 -4.49 -3.73
N PRO A 368 21.21 -3.84 -3.74
CA PRO A 368 20.22 -4.03 -4.79
C PRO A 368 20.81 -3.72 -6.17
N SER A 369 20.42 -4.48 -7.19
CA SER A 369 20.86 -4.27 -8.57
C SER A 369 20.24 -3.01 -9.19
N ASP A 370 19.05 -2.65 -8.77
CA ASP A 370 18.37 -1.38 -9.10
C ASP A 370 18.32 -0.54 -7.83
N LYS A 371 18.85 0.66 -7.89
CA LYS A 371 18.86 1.62 -6.78
C LYS A 371 17.99 2.85 -7.06
N ASP A 372 17.34 2.87 -8.22
CA ASP A 372 16.50 3.99 -8.60
C ASP A 372 15.23 4.01 -7.77
N THR A 373 14.91 5.17 -7.26
CA THR A 373 13.69 5.48 -6.53
C THR A 373 13.31 6.93 -6.76
N MET A 374 12.21 7.37 -6.20
CA MET A 374 11.79 8.76 -6.28
C MET A 374 11.08 9.22 -5.01
N ILE A 375 11.10 10.52 -4.79
CA ILE A 375 10.11 11.22 -3.97
C ILE A 375 9.08 11.75 -4.95
N PHE A 376 7.83 11.35 -4.78
CA PHE A 376 6.71 11.91 -5.55
C PHE A 376 6.01 12.95 -4.69
N GLN A 377 6.02 14.20 -5.13
CA GLN A 377 5.31 15.29 -4.45
C GLN A 377 4.08 15.67 -5.25
N GLN A 378 2.97 15.88 -4.56
CA GLN A 378 1.77 16.50 -5.13
C GLN A 378 1.27 17.60 -4.19
N THR A 379 0.96 18.76 -4.79
CA THR A 379 0.31 19.85 -4.10
C THR A 379 -1.19 19.72 -4.28
N PHE A 380 -1.93 19.91 -3.20
CA PHE A 380 -3.39 19.92 -3.17
C PHE A 380 -3.85 21.28 -2.68
N THR A 381 -4.67 21.96 -3.45
CA THR A 381 -5.25 23.24 -3.10
C THR A 381 -6.74 23.08 -2.79
N VAL A 382 -7.17 23.57 -1.63
CA VAL A 382 -8.57 23.54 -1.20
C VAL A 382 -9.06 24.99 -1.11
N GLU A 383 -10.08 25.33 -1.89
CA GLU A 383 -10.78 26.61 -1.87
C GLU A 383 -12.24 26.40 -1.49
N ASN A 384 -12.73 27.18 -0.52
CA ASN A 384 -14.12 27.07 -0.04
C ASN A 384 -14.54 25.65 0.34
N GLY A 385 -13.61 24.86 0.90
CA GLY A 385 -13.82 23.46 1.33
C GLY A 385 -13.85 22.44 0.19
N LYS A 386 -13.53 22.82 -1.04
CA LYS A 386 -13.43 21.93 -2.21
C LYS A 386 -12.01 21.84 -2.70
N LEU A 387 -11.61 20.63 -3.08
CA LEU A 387 -10.33 20.39 -3.72
C LEU A 387 -10.35 20.93 -5.16
N GLU A 388 -9.36 21.73 -5.50
CA GLU A 388 -9.13 22.23 -6.86
C GLU A 388 -8.45 21.14 -7.73
N GLU A 389 -8.68 21.19 -9.04
CA GLU A 389 -8.07 20.25 -10.01
C GLU A 389 -6.79 20.84 -10.60
N ASP A 390 -5.84 21.22 -9.74
CA ASP A 390 -4.62 21.93 -10.14
C ASP A 390 -3.42 21.05 -10.50
N ASP A 391 -3.44 19.74 -10.25
CA ASP A 391 -2.43 18.73 -10.62
C ASP A 391 -0.97 19.22 -10.59
N VAL A 392 -0.60 19.88 -9.51
CA VAL A 392 0.77 20.36 -9.32
C VAL A 392 1.62 19.23 -8.74
N THR A 393 2.48 18.63 -9.56
CA THR A 393 3.34 17.51 -9.19
C THR A 393 4.81 17.84 -9.35
N ASN A 394 5.66 17.19 -8.53
CA ASN A 394 7.11 17.27 -8.63
C ASN A 394 7.70 15.86 -8.43
N ILE A 395 8.31 15.33 -9.48
CA ILE A 395 9.01 14.04 -9.42
C ILE A 395 10.47 14.33 -9.13
N ILE A 396 10.97 13.87 -7.98
CA ILE A 396 12.35 14.04 -7.55
C ILE A 396 13.05 12.68 -7.62
N PRO A 397 13.81 12.41 -8.69
CA PRO A 397 14.58 11.18 -8.82
C PRO A 397 15.62 11.05 -7.72
N CYS A 398 15.68 9.86 -7.13
CA CYS A 398 16.57 9.52 -6.05
C CYS A 398 17.28 8.19 -6.30
N SER A 399 18.37 7.96 -5.58
CA SER A 399 18.96 6.65 -5.35
C SER A 399 18.71 6.25 -3.90
N LEU A 400 18.38 4.98 -3.63
CA LEU A 400 18.22 4.45 -2.26
C LEU A 400 19.53 4.45 -1.46
N SER A 401 20.65 4.75 -2.09
CA SER A 401 21.97 4.77 -1.50
C SER A 401 22.80 5.93 -2.05
N SER A 402 23.53 6.63 -1.18
CA SER A 402 24.49 7.64 -1.59
C SER A 402 25.82 7.04 -2.09
N GLU A 403 25.95 5.69 -2.07
CA GLU A 403 27.10 4.94 -2.54
C GLU A 403 26.74 4.07 -3.75
N SER A 404 27.58 4.12 -4.80
CA SER A 404 27.32 3.35 -6.02
C SER A 404 27.57 1.84 -5.87
N GLY A 405 28.58 1.47 -5.10
CA GLY A 405 29.09 0.08 -4.99
C GLY A 405 28.34 -0.81 -4.01
N TYR A 406 27.58 -0.24 -3.08
CA TYR A 406 26.81 -0.96 -2.05
C TYR A 406 25.63 -0.11 -1.58
N ASN A 407 24.81 -0.65 -0.72
CA ASN A 407 23.74 0.09 -0.07
C ASN A 407 24.22 0.58 1.30
N ASN A 408 24.30 1.89 1.49
CA ASN A 408 24.61 2.52 2.76
C ASN A 408 23.34 3.00 3.49
N TYR A 409 22.17 2.60 3.00
CA TYR A 409 20.85 2.89 3.60
C TYR A 409 20.53 4.38 3.72
N GLN A 410 21.18 5.20 2.90
CA GLN A 410 21.03 6.65 2.90
C GLN A 410 20.54 7.13 1.53
N PRO A 411 19.23 7.29 1.33
CA PRO A 411 18.67 7.85 0.10
C PRO A 411 19.28 9.22 -0.23
N MET A 412 19.44 9.48 -1.50
CA MET A 412 19.93 10.78 -1.98
C MET A 412 19.23 11.22 -3.26
N VAL A 413 19.05 12.51 -3.41
CA VAL A 413 18.56 13.11 -4.66
C VAL A 413 19.60 12.94 -5.75
N LEU A 414 19.16 12.58 -6.95
CA LEU A 414 20.01 12.49 -8.15
C LEU A 414 20.05 13.83 -8.88
N GLU A 415 21.22 14.16 -9.41
CA GLU A 415 21.47 15.37 -10.18
C GLU A 415 22.07 15.07 -11.54
N GLY A 416 22.06 16.07 -12.44
CA GLY A 416 22.71 15.98 -13.77
C GLY A 416 22.18 14.80 -14.58
N SER A 417 23.10 14.06 -15.22
CA SER A 417 22.76 12.94 -16.13
C SER A 417 22.02 11.79 -15.45
N GLU A 418 22.25 11.53 -14.17
CA GLU A 418 21.56 10.47 -13.43
C GLU A 418 20.11 10.85 -13.14
N LYS A 419 19.85 12.11 -12.81
CA LYS A 419 18.48 12.63 -12.72
C LYS A 419 17.72 12.44 -14.03
N GLU A 420 18.31 12.89 -15.15
CA GLU A 420 17.69 12.78 -16.48
C GLU A 420 17.45 11.31 -16.86
N ARG A 421 18.40 10.43 -16.57
CA ARG A 421 18.27 8.98 -16.82
C ARG A 421 17.06 8.39 -16.08
N VAL A 422 16.86 8.73 -14.81
CA VAL A 422 15.76 8.18 -14.02
C VAL A 422 14.43 8.82 -14.45
N LEU A 423 14.39 10.10 -14.77
CA LEU A 423 13.18 10.74 -15.33
C LEU A 423 12.77 10.06 -16.64
N GLN A 424 13.73 9.81 -17.56
CA GLN A 424 13.45 9.11 -18.81
C GLN A 424 12.95 7.68 -18.55
N LYS A 425 13.54 6.97 -17.58
CA LYS A 425 13.09 5.63 -17.15
C LYS A 425 11.62 5.64 -16.67
N ILE A 426 11.23 6.63 -15.88
CA ILE A 426 9.85 6.79 -15.40
C ILE A 426 8.91 7.07 -16.58
N GLU A 427 9.30 7.94 -17.50
CA GLU A 427 8.51 8.28 -18.69
C GLU A 427 8.34 7.06 -19.63
N ASP A 428 9.41 6.29 -19.86
CA ASP A 428 9.35 5.06 -20.67
C ASP A 428 8.37 4.05 -20.06
N PHE A 429 8.38 3.87 -18.73
CA PHE A 429 7.47 2.97 -18.04
C PHE A 429 6.03 3.51 -18.05
N SER A 430 5.84 4.82 -17.93
CA SER A 430 4.53 5.47 -18.00
C SER A 430 3.90 5.31 -19.38
N THR A 431 4.70 5.47 -20.42
CA THR A 431 4.25 5.25 -21.80
C THR A 431 3.85 3.78 -22.04
N ALA A 432 4.57 2.82 -21.44
CA ALA A 432 4.28 1.40 -21.59
C ALA A 432 3.00 0.93 -20.89
N ILE A 433 2.47 1.66 -19.90
CA ILE A 433 1.19 1.33 -19.23
C ILE A 433 0.02 1.37 -20.21
N ASN A 434 0.05 2.29 -21.16
CA ASN A 434 -1.03 2.61 -22.09
C ASN A 434 -0.94 1.83 -23.42
N GLN A 435 0.02 0.92 -23.58
CA GLN A 435 0.20 0.07 -24.76
C GLN A 435 -0.39 -1.33 -24.54
#